data_2c4f3297358d115c50e8f628e9a4900f
#
_entry.id   2c4f3297358d115c50e8f628e9a4900f
#
_cell.length_a   1.000
_cell.length_b   1.000
_cell.length_c   1.000
_cell.angle_alpha   90.00
_cell.angle_beta   90.00
_cell.angle_gamma   90.00
#
_symmetry.space_group_name_H-M   'P 1'
#
loop_
_entity.id
_entity.type
_entity.pdbx_description
1 polymer ?
#
loop_
_entity_poly.entity_id
_entity_poly.type
_entity_poly.pdbx_seq_one_letter_code
_entity_poly.pdbx_strand_id
1 'polypeptide(L)'
;NKTRSDVLQLLYQLYGSQNDYKMMIKCLERLETVEGTSEQISLSKMQIYEQMGEKRKEYDELKALVDGHPLDLNYRVMFGNWLLQNGKKKEALQKYRDVLKEDPDNSLAKLSMMDYYNNIGDKATVKTILQELLQSPKTEKEAKLELLRQVITSSQKDNTPDSTEVMRLFSVALAVPQEDADIYMLKAAYMTLRKQPKAAVNRVYEQALEVEPDNSRARIALIQNIWDTQDYDKVIAICRPAIEYNPDEMAFYYFQGMAQFHKHDGDAALETFRKGVGQIKPDSDPGIVSDFYGIMGDILHEKGLNKEAFQAYDS
;
A
#
# COMPACT_ATOMS: atom_id res chain seq x y z
N ASN A 1 26.97 -24.66 -22.88
CA ASN A 1 26.02 -23.63 -23.32
C ASN A 1 25.71 -22.54 -22.24
N LYS A 2 25.74 -22.89 -20.93
CA LYS A 2 25.46 -21.95 -19.84
C LYS A 2 26.34 -20.68 -19.90
N THR A 3 27.66 -20.85 -20.09
CA THR A 3 28.61 -19.74 -20.23
C THR A 3 28.26 -18.79 -21.40
N ARG A 4 27.68 -19.34 -22.47
CA ARG A 4 27.29 -18.55 -23.66
C ARG A 4 26.03 -17.73 -23.38
N SER A 5 25.07 -18.26 -22.63
CA SER A 5 23.87 -17.54 -22.19
C SER A 5 24.25 -16.43 -21.23
N ASP A 6 25.10 -16.71 -20.23
CA ASP A 6 25.57 -15.69 -19.27
C ASP A 6 26.21 -14.48 -19.97
N VAL A 7 27.05 -14.74 -21.00
CA VAL A 7 27.68 -13.66 -21.81
C VAL A 7 26.63 -12.86 -22.59
N LEU A 8 25.62 -13.52 -23.17
CA LEU A 8 24.58 -12.83 -23.91
C LEU A 8 23.68 -11.97 -22.99
N GLN A 9 23.42 -12.44 -21.77
CA GLN A 9 22.70 -11.66 -20.76
C GLN A 9 23.51 -10.41 -20.32
N LEU A 10 24.82 -10.56 -20.10
CA LEU A 10 25.69 -9.41 -19.78
C LEU A 10 25.73 -8.39 -20.92
N LEU A 11 25.84 -8.87 -22.18
CA LEU A 11 25.80 -7.99 -23.35
C LEU A 11 24.45 -7.28 -23.47
N TYR A 12 23.35 -7.98 -23.21
CA TYR A 12 22.02 -7.39 -23.19
C TYR A 12 21.92 -6.23 -22.18
N GLN A 13 22.42 -6.44 -20.95
CA GLN A 13 22.46 -5.38 -19.93
C GLN A 13 23.37 -4.22 -20.34
N LEU A 14 24.54 -4.49 -20.91
CA LEU A 14 25.46 -3.48 -21.39
C LEU A 14 24.84 -2.62 -22.50
N TYR A 15 24.20 -3.25 -23.50
CA TYR A 15 23.52 -2.51 -24.55
C TYR A 15 22.29 -1.75 -24.01
N GLY A 16 21.63 -2.28 -22.97
CA GLY A 16 20.57 -1.58 -22.26
C GLY A 16 21.04 -0.27 -21.62
N SER A 17 22.21 -0.28 -20.96
CA SER A 17 22.79 0.94 -20.38
C SER A 17 23.17 1.99 -21.43
N GLN A 18 23.35 1.59 -22.69
CA GLN A 18 23.67 2.45 -23.84
C GLN A 18 22.43 2.82 -24.69
N ASN A 19 21.26 2.28 -24.33
CA ASN A 19 20.02 2.38 -25.12
C ASN A 19 20.16 1.86 -26.58
N ASP A 20 21.09 0.89 -26.79
CA ASP A 20 21.24 0.26 -28.11
C ASP A 20 20.21 -0.87 -28.27
N TYR A 21 18.98 -0.47 -28.51
CA TYR A 21 17.84 -1.40 -28.67
C TYR A 21 18.04 -2.43 -29.78
N LYS A 22 18.76 -2.06 -30.86
CA LYS A 22 19.04 -3.00 -31.98
C LYS A 22 19.96 -4.12 -31.53
N MET A 23 20.98 -3.81 -30.75
CA MET A 23 21.90 -4.83 -30.22
C MET A 23 21.25 -5.64 -29.11
N MET A 24 20.37 -5.04 -28.29
CA MET A 24 19.55 -5.76 -27.31
C MET A 24 18.70 -6.85 -27.99
N ILE A 25 17.97 -6.51 -29.07
CA ILE A 25 17.19 -7.49 -29.84
C ILE A 25 18.08 -8.62 -30.36
N LYS A 26 19.24 -8.31 -30.92
CA LYS A 26 20.18 -9.37 -31.39
C LYS A 26 20.67 -10.28 -30.27
N CYS A 27 20.84 -9.77 -29.07
CA CYS A 27 21.19 -10.60 -27.90
C CYS A 27 20.04 -11.54 -27.55
N LEU A 28 18.79 -11.04 -27.54
CA LEU A 28 17.60 -11.84 -27.24
C LEU A 28 17.35 -12.92 -28.32
N GLU A 29 17.51 -12.60 -29.61
CA GLU A 29 17.39 -13.56 -30.72
C GLU A 29 18.44 -14.70 -30.60
N ARG A 30 19.67 -14.36 -30.17
CA ARG A 30 20.71 -15.35 -29.91
C ARG A 30 20.43 -16.16 -28.66
N LEU A 31 19.90 -15.55 -27.60
CA LEU A 31 19.45 -16.27 -26.40
C LEU A 31 18.36 -17.27 -26.76
N GLU A 32 17.37 -16.86 -27.54
CA GLU A 32 16.32 -17.71 -28.04
C GLU A 32 16.84 -18.91 -28.86
N THR A 33 17.89 -18.69 -29.68
CA THR A 33 18.55 -19.77 -30.44
C THR A 33 19.26 -20.75 -29.52
N VAL A 34 19.80 -20.32 -28.36
CA VAL A 34 20.58 -21.13 -27.44
C VAL A 34 19.71 -21.85 -26.41
N GLU A 35 18.69 -21.20 -25.90
CA GLU A 35 17.84 -21.63 -24.79
C GLU A 35 16.45 -22.07 -25.24
N GLY A 36 16.06 -21.70 -26.45
CA GLY A 36 14.69 -21.82 -26.95
C GLY A 36 13.86 -20.56 -26.68
N THR A 37 12.68 -20.53 -27.30
CA THR A 37 11.70 -19.46 -27.06
C THR A 37 11.22 -19.53 -25.61
N SER A 38 11.27 -18.41 -24.91
CA SER A 38 10.71 -18.28 -23.57
C SER A 38 9.82 -17.02 -23.50
N GLU A 39 8.85 -17.08 -22.61
CA GLU A 39 7.97 -15.96 -22.27
C GLU A 39 8.77 -14.68 -21.97
N GLN A 40 9.81 -14.82 -21.11
CA GLN A 40 10.68 -13.72 -20.72
C GLN A 40 11.37 -13.06 -21.92
N ILE A 41 11.83 -13.85 -22.89
CA ILE A 41 12.47 -13.34 -24.10
C ILE A 41 11.46 -12.60 -24.97
N SER A 42 10.27 -13.17 -25.18
CA SER A 42 9.20 -12.54 -25.98
C SER A 42 8.72 -11.23 -25.35
N LEU A 43 8.50 -11.19 -24.04
CA LEU A 43 8.12 -9.96 -23.32
C LEU A 43 9.21 -8.89 -23.43
N SER A 44 10.48 -9.28 -23.27
CA SER A 44 11.60 -8.35 -23.42
C SER A 44 11.72 -7.78 -24.83
N LYS A 45 11.55 -8.62 -25.85
CA LYS A 45 11.52 -8.16 -27.25
C LYS A 45 10.37 -7.19 -27.49
N MET A 46 9.18 -7.51 -26.99
CA MET A 46 7.98 -6.67 -27.14
C MET A 46 8.22 -5.27 -26.56
N GLN A 47 8.76 -5.17 -25.31
CA GLN A 47 9.09 -3.89 -24.69
C GLN A 47 10.11 -3.07 -25.51
N ILE A 48 11.12 -3.74 -26.07
CA ILE A 48 12.12 -3.06 -26.89
C ILE A 48 11.51 -2.60 -28.22
N TYR A 49 10.66 -3.40 -28.86
CA TYR A 49 9.96 -2.99 -30.08
C TYR A 49 9.00 -1.81 -29.84
N GLU A 50 8.36 -1.75 -28.67
CA GLU A 50 7.57 -0.59 -28.25
C GLU A 50 8.45 0.67 -28.19
N GLN A 51 9.62 0.60 -27.51
CA GLN A 51 10.58 1.72 -27.42
C GLN A 51 11.14 2.14 -28.80
N MET A 52 11.27 1.20 -29.73
CA MET A 52 11.71 1.47 -31.11
C MET A 52 10.59 1.99 -32.01
N GLY A 53 9.33 1.95 -31.58
CA GLY A 53 8.16 2.25 -32.38
C GLY A 53 7.85 1.21 -33.48
N GLU A 54 8.42 0.00 -33.36
CA GLU A 54 8.29 -1.11 -34.32
C GLU A 54 6.98 -1.91 -34.07
N LYS A 55 5.85 -1.22 -34.18
CA LYS A 55 4.50 -1.72 -33.83
C LYS A 55 4.13 -3.07 -34.45
N ARG A 56 4.60 -3.36 -35.67
CA ARG A 56 4.32 -4.65 -36.30
C ARG A 56 5.04 -5.79 -35.60
N LYS A 57 6.30 -5.60 -35.23
CA LYS A 57 7.10 -6.62 -34.55
C LYS A 57 6.60 -6.85 -33.13
N GLU A 58 6.25 -5.77 -32.44
CA GLU A 58 5.58 -5.81 -31.14
C GLU A 58 4.29 -6.65 -31.20
N TYR A 59 3.46 -6.41 -32.21
CA TYR A 59 2.23 -7.19 -32.45
C TYR A 59 2.52 -8.66 -32.70
N ASP A 60 3.53 -8.98 -33.54
CA ASP A 60 3.87 -10.34 -33.89
C ASP A 60 4.35 -11.13 -32.68
N GLU A 61 5.19 -10.53 -31.79
CA GLU A 61 5.63 -11.14 -30.53
C GLU A 61 4.44 -11.36 -29.57
N LEU A 62 3.58 -10.36 -29.40
CA LEU A 62 2.41 -10.46 -28.51
C LEU A 62 1.41 -11.52 -29.02
N LYS A 63 1.22 -11.59 -30.32
CA LYS A 63 0.37 -12.62 -30.94
C LYS A 63 0.96 -14.02 -30.74
N ALA A 64 2.26 -14.17 -30.89
CA ALA A 64 2.94 -15.45 -30.63
C ALA A 64 2.78 -15.89 -29.16
N LEU A 65 2.83 -14.97 -28.20
CA LEU A 65 2.56 -15.25 -26.78
C LEU A 65 1.12 -15.74 -26.57
N VAL A 66 0.14 -15.06 -27.13
CA VAL A 66 -1.28 -15.46 -27.02
C VAL A 66 -1.52 -16.82 -27.67
N ASP A 67 -0.97 -17.06 -28.86
CA ASP A 67 -1.15 -18.30 -29.60
C ASP A 67 -0.42 -19.48 -28.91
N GLY A 68 0.72 -19.22 -28.26
CA GLY A 68 1.49 -20.20 -27.51
C GLY A 68 0.90 -20.52 -26.12
N HIS A 69 0.13 -19.59 -25.56
CA HIS A 69 -0.48 -19.71 -24.22
C HIS A 69 -1.98 -19.41 -24.26
N PRO A 70 -2.79 -20.20 -25.00
CA PRO A 70 -4.21 -19.87 -25.23
C PRO A 70 -5.09 -19.87 -23.99
N LEU A 71 -4.64 -20.52 -22.92
CA LEU A 71 -5.35 -20.59 -21.63
C LEU A 71 -4.95 -19.45 -20.67
N ASP A 72 -3.89 -18.72 -20.98
CA ASP A 72 -3.48 -17.57 -20.16
C ASP A 72 -4.29 -16.33 -20.55
N LEU A 73 -5.21 -15.97 -19.66
CA LEU A 73 -6.09 -14.83 -19.86
C LEU A 73 -5.32 -13.49 -19.79
N ASN A 74 -4.17 -13.43 -19.11
CA ASN A 74 -3.38 -12.20 -18.98
C ASN A 74 -2.82 -11.76 -20.34
N TYR A 75 -2.31 -12.70 -21.16
CA TYR A 75 -1.84 -12.36 -22.51
C TYR A 75 -2.97 -11.88 -23.41
N ARG A 76 -4.17 -12.43 -23.23
CA ARG A 76 -5.35 -11.98 -24.00
C ARG A 76 -5.78 -10.56 -23.58
N VAL A 77 -5.66 -10.21 -22.30
CA VAL A 77 -5.86 -8.84 -21.81
C VAL A 77 -4.76 -7.90 -22.34
N MET A 78 -3.48 -8.32 -22.27
CA MET A 78 -2.36 -7.56 -22.86
C MET A 78 -2.60 -7.27 -24.35
N PHE A 79 -3.09 -8.24 -25.10
CA PHE A 79 -3.43 -8.05 -26.50
C PHE A 79 -4.56 -7.04 -26.68
N GLY A 80 -5.57 -7.08 -25.84
CA GLY A 80 -6.62 -6.07 -25.77
C GLY A 80 -6.05 -4.67 -25.50
N ASN A 81 -5.12 -4.54 -24.56
CA ASN A 81 -4.47 -3.28 -24.20
C ASN A 81 -3.65 -2.73 -25.38
N TRP A 82 -2.91 -3.59 -26.06
CA TRP A 82 -2.17 -3.21 -27.27
C TRP A 82 -3.13 -2.70 -28.38
N LEU A 83 -4.24 -3.38 -28.60
CA LEU A 83 -5.27 -2.96 -29.56
C LEU A 83 -5.85 -1.59 -29.19
N LEU A 84 -6.11 -1.36 -27.90
CA LEU A 84 -6.64 -0.08 -27.40
C LEU A 84 -5.66 1.07 -27.66
N GLN A 85 -4.39 0.89 -27.32
CA GLN A 85 -3.31 1.87 -27.52
C GLN A 85 -3.09 2.19 -29.01
N ASN A 86 -3.34 1.21 -29.90
CA ASN A 86 -3.23 1.38 -31.35
C ASN A 86 -4.56 1.80 -32.03
N GLY A 87 -5.51 2.31 -31.24
CA GLY A 87 -6.78 2.89 -31.77
C GLY A 87 -7.85 1.89 -32.17
N LYS A 88 -7.58 0.59 -32.00
CA LYS A 88 -8.53 -0.49 -32.35
C LYS A 88 -9.52 -0.76 -31.19
N LYS A 89 -10.21 0.30 -30.78
CA LYS A 89 -11.06 0.32 -29.59
C LYS A 89 -12.11 -0.81 -29.52
N LYS A 90 -12.79 -1.09 -30.65
CA LYS A 90 -13.84 -2.13 -30.69
C LYS A 90 -13.26 -3.54 -30.53
N GLU A 91 -12.12 -3.79 -31.15
CA GLU A 91 -11.42 -5.08 -31.05
C GLU A 91 -10.90 -5.30 -29.64
N ALA A 92 -10.33 -4.27 -29.01
CA ALA A 92 -9.89 -4.29 -27.62
C ALA A 92 -11.02 -4.69 -26.66
N LEU A 93 -12.16 -3.98 -26.75
CA LEU A 93 -13.32 -4.25 -25.94
C LEU A 93 -13.85 -5.68 -26.10
N GLN A 94 -13.81 -6.21 -27.34
CA GLN A 94 -14.20 -7.59 -27.58
C GLN A 94 -13.26 -8.59 -26.88
N LYS A 95 -11.93 -8.34 -26.90
CA LYS A 95 -10.96 -9.18 -26.19
C LYS A 95 -11.22 -9.22 -24.67
N TYR A 96 -11.48 -8.07 -24.06
CA TYR A 96 -11.81 -8.02 -22.63
C TYR A 96 -13.11 -8.78 -22.32
N ARG A 97 -14.14 -8.60 -23.14
CA ARG A 97 -15.40 -9.33 -22.98
C ARG A 97 -15.24 -10.84 -23.13
N ASP A 98 -14.39 -11.29 -24.03
CA ASP A 98 -14.12 -12.72 -24.21
C ASP A 98 -13.39 -13.30 -23.01
N VAL A 99 -12.46 -12.56 -22.39
CA VAL A 99 -11.83 -12.93 -21.13
C VAL A 99 -12.89 -13.01 -20.00
N LEU A 100 -13.76 -12.01 -19.89
CA LEU A 100 -14.78 -11.96 -18.84
C LEU A 100 -15.91 -13.00 -19.01
N LYS A 101 -16.07 -13.59 -20.20
CA LYS A 101 -16.95 -14.76 -20.36
C LYS A 101 -16.37 -16.02 -19.73
N GLU A 102 -15.04 -16.17 -19.75
CA GLU A 102 -14.32 -17.31 -19.16
C GLU A 102 -14.06 -17.12 -17.67
N ASP A 103 -13.64 -15.92 -17.27
CA ASP A 103 -13.44 -15.52 -15.88
C ASP A 103 -14.15 -14.19 -15.60
N PRO A 104 -15.41 -14.21 -15.14
CA PRO A 104 -16.18 -12.99 -14.86
C PRO A 104 -15.56 -12.06 -13.82
N ASP A 105 -14.66 -12.58 -12.98
CA ASP A 105 -13.98 -11.84 -11.93
C ASP A 105 -12.54 -11.44 -12.29
N ASN A 106 -12.15 -11.57 -13.55
CA ASN A 106 -10.81 -11.20 -13.99
C ASN A 106 -10.56 -9.69 -13.78
N SER A 107 -9.75 -9.36 -12.79
CA SER A 107 -9.49 -7.99 -12.38
C SER A 107 -8.76 -7.19 -13.46
N LEU A 108 -7.81 -7.80 -14.18
CA LEU A 108 -7.06 -7.14 -15.25
C LEU A 108 -7.99 -6.74 -16.41
N ALA A 109 -8.88 -7.64 -16.83
CA ALA A 109 -9.85 -7.34 -17.88
C ALA A 109 -10.82 -6.23 -17.45
N LYS A 110 -11.30 -6.26 -16.19
CA LYS A 110 -12.17 -5.21 -15.64
C LYS A 110 -11.44 -3.86 -15.55
N LEU A 111 -10.19 -3.82 -15.11
CA LEU A 111 -9.37 -2.59 -15.08
C LEU A 111 -9.19 -2.01 -16.50
N SER A 112 -8.82 -2.86 -17.46
CA SER A 112 -8.67 -2.43 -18.87
C SER A 112 -9.98 -1.94 -19.50
N MET A 113 -11.10 -2.57 -19.16
CA MET A 113 -12.42 -2.07 -19.54
C MET A 113 -12.76 -0.74 -18.89
N MET A 114 -12.42 -0.56 -17.63
CA MET A 114 -12.62 0.70 -16.92
C MET A 114 -11.86 1.85 -17.61
N ASP A 115 -10.60 1.62 -18.00
CA ASP A 115 -9.81 2.59 -18.77
C ASP A 115 -10.45 2.90 -20.13
N TYR A 116 -10.92 1.87 -20.82
CA TYR A 116 -11.66 2.07 -22.07
C TYR A 116 -12.87 2.98 -21.88
N TYR A 117 -13.72 2.71 -20.87
CA TYR A 117 -14.93 3.48 -20.61
C TYR A 117 -14.62 4.89 -20.09
N ASN A 118 -13.54 5.08 -19.34
CA ASN A 118 -13.02 6.40 -18.98
C ASN A 118 -12.65 7.22 -20.22
N ASN A 119 -11.97 6.60 -21.20
CA ASN A 119 -11.53 7.28 -22.42
C ASN A 119 -12.68 7.68 -23.37
N ILE A 120 -13.84 7.05 -23.26
CA ILE A 120 -15.04 7.43 -24.03
C ILE A 120 -16.04 8.25 -23.20
N GLY A 121 -15.74 8.52 -21.92
CA GLY A 121 -16.55 9.34 -21.03
C GLY A 121 -17.80 8.66 -20.45
N ASP A 122 -17.90 7.32 -20.52
CA ASP A 122 -19.00 6.56 -19.92
C ASP A 122 -18.79 6.36 -18.40
N LYS A 123 -19.04 7.43 -17.65
CA LYS A 123 -18.90 7.45 -16.20
C LYS A 123 -19.79 6.44 -15.46
N ALA A 124 -20.95 6.09 -16.04
CA ALA A 124 -21.87 5.15 -15.40
C ALA A 124 -21.29 3.73 -15.40
N THR A 125 -20.77 3.28 -16.53
CA THR A 125 -20.10 1.97 -16.63
C THR A 125 -18.82 1.92 -15.80
N VAL A 126 -18.01 2.99 -15.79
CA VAL A 126 -16.82 3.10 -14.92
C VAL A 126 -17.18 2.90 -13.46
N LYS A 127 -18.25 3.55 -12.99
CA LYS A 127 -18.72 3.42 -11.60
C LYS A 127 -19.13 1.97 -11.27
N THR A 128 -19.81 1.30 -12.17
CA THR A 128 -20.21 -0.10 -12.00
C THR A 128 -19.00 -1.02 -11.90
N ILE A 129 -18.06 -0.91 -12.82
CA ILE A 129 -16.84 -1.72 -12.84
C ILE A 129 -15.99 -1.47 -11.59
N LEU A 130 -15.86 -0.20 -11.18
CA LEU A 130 -15.15 0.16 -9.95
C LEU A 130 -15.75 -0.53 -8.72
N GLN A 131 -17.07 -0.57 -8.59
CA GLN A 131 -17.73 -1.28 -7.50
C GLN A 131 -17.46 -2.77 -7.53
N GLU A 132 -17.54 -3.39 -8.70
CA GLU A 132 -17.25 -4.81 -8.86
C GLU A 132 -15.80 -5.13 -8.48
N LEU A 133 -14.82 -4.30 -8.90
CA LEU A 133 -13.42 -4.47 -8.52
C LEU A 133 -13.21 -4.35 -7.01
N LEU A 134 -13.83 -3.37 -6.37
CA LEU A 134 -13.70 -3.18 -4.92
C LEU A 134 -14.34 -4.33 -4.12
N GLN A 135 -15.41 -4.94 -4.64
CA GLN A 135 -16.10 -6.06 -3.97
C GLN A 135 -15.48 -7.42 -4.28
N SER A 136 -14.71 -7.55 -5.36
CA SER A 136 -14.14 -8.84 -5.75
C SER A 136 -13.02 -9.27 -4.80
N PRO A 137 -13.06 -10.50 -4.25
CA PRO A 137 -11.92 -11.05 -3.50
C PRO A 137 -10.71 -11.35 -4.39
N LYS A 138 -10.90 -11.45 -5.72
CA LYS A 138 -9.81 -11.68 -6.68
C LYS A 138 -9.06 -10.40 -7.06
N THR A 139 -9.59 -9.22 -6.74
CA THR A 139 -8.87 -7.97 -6.96
C THR A 139 -7.84 -7.81 -5.85
N GLU A 140 -6.58 -7.70 -6.27
CA GLU A 140 -5.47 -7.51 -5.34
C GLU A 140 -5.65 -6.22 -4.50
N LYS A 141 -5.18 -6.27 -3.27
CA LYS A 141 -5.29 -5.18 -2.30
C LYS A 141 -4.71 -3.88 -2.85
N GLU A 142 -3.52 -3.95 -3.45
CA GLU A 142 -2.82 -2.81 -4.03
C GLU A 142 -3.67 -2.13 -5.11
N ALA A 143 -4.34 -2.91 -5.94
CA ALA A 143 -5.25 -2.38 -6.96
C ALA A 143 -6.47 -1.69 -6.33
N LYS A 144 -7.06 -2.27 -5.28
CA LYS A 144 -8.17 -1.63 -4.54
C LYS A 144 -7.75 -0.31 -3.89
N LEU A 145 -6.58 -0.29 -3.25
CA LEU A 145 -6.02 0.92 -2.65
C LEU A 145 -5.77 2.01 -3.68
N GLU A 146 -5.20 1.65 -4.84
CA GLU A 146 -4.94 2.59 -5.91
C GLU A 146 -6.24 3.17 -6.49
N LEU A 147 -7.25 2.34 -6.73
CA LEU A 147 -8.57 2.79 -7.18
C LEU A 147 -9.20 3.77 -6.19
N LEU A 148 -9.14 3.48 -4.90
CA LEU A 148 -9.65 4.39 -3.86
C LEU A 148 -8.86 5.70 -3.81
N ARG A 149 -7.52 5.68 -3.93
CA ARG A 149 -6.68 6.89 -4.01
C ARG A 149 -7.03 7.75 -5.23
N GLN A 150 -7.25 7.13 -6.40
CA GLN A 150 -7.65 7.84 -7.61
C GLN A 150 -9.00 8.54 -7.44
N VAL A 151 -9.98 7.86 -6.82
CA VAL A 151 -11.29 8.46 -6.52
C VAL A 151 -11.15 9.64 -5.53
N ILE A 152 -10.36 9.48 -4.48
CA ILE A 152 -10.07 10.56 -3.52
C ILE A 152 -9.47 11.76 -4.24
N THR A 153 -8.44 11.54 -5.06
CA THR A 153 -7.74 12.60 -5.81
C THR A 153 -8.68 13.31 -6.78
N SER A 154 -9.52 12.56 -7.48
CA SER A 154 -10.50 13.12 -8.42
C SER A 154 -11.55 13.96 -7.69
N SER A 155 -12.05 13.50 -6.53
CA SER A 155 -13.02 14.23 -5.72
C SER A 155 -12.49 15.56 -5.18
N GLN A 156 -11.17 15.70 -5.02
CA GLN A 156 -10.54 16.96 -4.60
C GLN A 156 -10.45 18.00 -5.71
N LYS A 157 -10.33 17.56 -6.98
CA LYS A 157 -10.20 18.45 -8.14
C LYS A 157 -11.53 19.10 -8.54
N ASP A 158 -12.63 18.42 -8.34
CA ASP A 158 -13.94 18.85 -8.85
C ASP A 158 -14.62 19.96 -7.99
N ASN A 159 -13.95 20.52 -6.99
CA ASN A 159 -14.47 21.57 -6.07
C ASN A 159 -15.86 21.27 -5.46
N THR A 160 -16.43 20.12 -5.77
CA THR A 160 -17.64 19.58 -5.14
C THR A 160 -17.19 18.43 -4.25
N PRO A 161 -17.01 18.68 -2.94
CA PRO A 161 -16.57 17.62 -2.05
C PRO A 161 -17.71 16.65 -1.76
N ASP A 162 -18.12 15.85 -2.73
CA ASP A 162 -19.03 14.75 -2.45
C ASP A 162 -18.29 13.64 -1.72
N SER A 163 -18.03 13.90 -0.44
CA SER A 163 -17.46 12.92 0.47
C SER A 163 -18.36 11.68 0.59
N THR A 164 -19.64 11.80 0.24
CA THR A 164 -20.64 10.73 0.33
C THR A 164 -20.28 9.57 -0.59
N GLU A 165 -19.91 9.86 -1.83
CA GLU A 165 -19.54 8.81 -2.79
C GLU A 165 -18.23 8.12 -2.43
N VAL A 166 -17.22 8.87 -1.99
CA VAL A 166 -15.95 8.29 -1.52
C VAL A 166 -16.19 7.38 -0.32
N MET A 167 -16.98 7.84 0.66
CA MET A 167 -17.34 7.03 1.84
C MET A 167 -18.15 5.80 1.49
N ARG A 168 -19.04 5.90 0.49
CA ARG A 168 -19.79 4.76 -0.03
C ARG A 168 -18.85 3.72 -0.63
N LEU A 169 -17.86 4.14 -1.42
CA LEU A 169 -16.89 3.23 -2.02
C LEU A 169 -16.00 2.55 -0.97
N PHE A 170 -15.62 3.24 0.10
CA PHE A 170 -14.98 2.59 1.25
C PHE A 170 -15.89 1.52 1.87
N SER A 171 -17.18 1.82 2.02
CA SER A 171 -18.13 0.85 2.56
C SER A 171 -18.28 -0.39 1.64
N VAL A 172 -18.23 -0.18 0.33
CA VAL A 172 -18.24 -1.25 -0.68
C VAL A 172 -16.98 -2.12 -0.55
N ALA A 173 -15.80 -1.51 -0.46
CA ALA A 173 -14.53 -2.24 -0.34
C ALA A 173 -14.44 -3.02 0.99
N LEU A 174 -14.94 -2.45 2.08
CA LEU A 174 -14.92 -3.04 3.42
C LEU A 174 -16.10 -4.00 3.69
N ALA A 175 -17.01 -4.19 2.72
CA ALA A 175 -18.08 -5.20 2.83
C ALA A 175 -17.54 -6.64 2.65
N VAL A 176 -16.33 -6.80 2.13
CA VAL A 176 -15.64 -8.09 2.05
C VAL A 176 -14.57 -8.15 3.15
N PRO A 177 -14.26 -9.36 3.67
CA PRO A 177 -13.20 -9.53 4.67
C PRO A 177 -11.86 -8.96 4.16
N GLN A 178 -11.14 -8.29 5.05
CA GLN A 178 -9.81 -7.75 4.79
C GLN A 178 -8.76 -8.60 5.50
N GLU A 179 -7.58 -8.75 4.89
CA GLU A 179 -6.45 -9.49 5.47
C GLU A 179 -5.59 -8.61 6.39
N ASP A 180 -5.66 -7.29 6.19
CA ASP A 180 -4.90 -6.28 6.94
C ASP A 180 -5.68 -4.96 7.11
N ALA A 181 -5.06 -3.98 7.75
CA ALA A 181 -5.67 -2.71 8.09
C ALA A 181 -5.62 -1.63 6.99
N ASP A 182 -4.96 -1.86 5.85
CA ASP A 182 -4.59 -0.80 4.89
C ASP A 182 -5.78 0.00 4.37
N ILE A 183 -6.90 -0.65 4.01
CA ILE A 183 -8.10 0.06 3.53
C ILE A 183 -8.76 0.86 4.66
N TYR A 184 -8.75 0.34 5.89
CA TYR A 184 -9.23 1.09 7.07
C TYR A 184 -8.35 2.31 7.33
N MET A 185 -7.02 2.16 7.25
CA MET A 185 -6.07 3.24 7.43
C MET A 185 -6.25 4.34 6.36
N LEU A 186 -6.45 3.97 5.11
CA LEU A 186 -6.75 4.92 4.03
C LEU A 186 -8.07 5.65 4.28
N LYS A 187 -9.11 4.93 4.74
CA LYS A 187 -10.41 5.53 5.12
C LYS A 187 -10.26 6.53 6.26
N ALA A 188 -9.55 6.15 7.33
CA ALA A 188 -9.32 7.02 8.48
C ALA A 188 -8.54 8.29 8.09
N ALA A 189 -7.50 8.16 7.26
CA ALA A 189 -6.74 9.29 6.72
C ALA A 189 -7.65 10.23 5.88
N TYR A 190 -8.49 9.68 5.01
CA TYR A 190 -9.46 10.48 4.26
C TYR A 190 -10.46 11.20 5.17
N MET A 191 -11.02 10.51 6.16
CA MET A 191 -11.96 11.11 7.13
C MET A 191 -11.30 12.24 7.93
N THR A 192 -10.04 12.07 8.34
CA THR A 192 -9.26 13.11 9.02
C THR A 192 -9.02 14.31 8.12
N LEU A 193 -8.62 14.10 6.86
CA LEU A 193 -8.48 15.17 5.86
C LEU A 193 -9.79 15.94 5.66
N ARG A 194 -10.92 15.25 5.71
CA ARG A 194 -12.26 15.84 5.60
C ARG A 194 -12.80 16.42 6.93
N LYS A 195 -11.96 16.46 7.97
CA LYS A 195 -12.31 16.99 9.31
C LYS A 195 -13.57 16.32 9.89
N GLN A 196 -13.74 15.03 9.64
CA GLN A 196 -14.82 14.27 10.25
C GLN A 196 -14.64 14.21 11.79
N PRO A 197 -15.72 14.03 12.56
CA PRO A 197 -15.62 13.94 14.02
C PRO A 197 -14.62 12.88 14.47
N LYS A 198 -13.72 13.22 15.40
CA LYS A 198 -12.69 12.32 15.93
C LYS A 198 -13.29 10.96 16.37
N ALA A 199 -14.46 10.97 17.00
CA ALA A 199 -15.13 9.74 17.42
C ALA A 199 -15.48 8.79 16.24
N ALA A 200 -15.81 9.34 15.06
CA ALA A 200 -16.08 8.54 13.88
C ALA A 200 -14.77 7.98 13.28
N VAL A 201 -13.69 8.76 13.28
CA VAL A 201 -12.37 8.32 12.84
C VAL A 201 -11.82 7.23 13.76
N ASN A 202 -11.99 7.41 15.08
CA ASN A 202 -11.54 6.42 16.07
C ASN A 202 -12.18 5.06 15.88
N ARG A 203 -13.46 4.99 15.54
CA ARG A 203 -14.12 3.72 15.22
C ARG A 203 -13.47 3.00 14.03
N VAL A 204 -12.97 3.75 13.06
CA VAL A 204 -12.27 3.14 11.91
C VAL A 204 -10.91 2.59 12.33
N TYR A 205 -10.18 3.28 13.21
CA TYR A 205 -8.95 2.74 13.80
C TYR A 205 -9.20 1.51 14.67
N GLU A 206 -10.29 1.51 15.46
CA GLU A 206 -10.70 0.35 16.24
C GLU A 206 -10.99 -0.85 15.32
N GLN A 207 -11.71 -0.65 14.19
CA GLN A 207 -11.93 -1.69 13.18
C GLN A 207 -10.63 -2.16 12.52
N ALA A 208 -9.69 -1.25 12.24
CA ALA A 208 -8.37 -1.62 11.74
C ALA A 208 -7.63 -2.56 12.70
N LEU A 209 -7.73 -2.30 14.01
CA LEU A 209 -7.12 -3.11 15.06
C LEU A 209 -7.84 -4.44 15.34
N GLU A 210 -9.10 -4.59 14.91
CA GLU A 210 -9.79 -5.89 14.93
C GLU A 210 -9.19 -6.84 13.88
N VAL A 211 -8.73 -6.30 12.75
CA VAL A 211 -8.14 -7.07 11.64
C VAL A 211 -6.64 -7.26 11.84
N GLU A 212 -5.93 -6.21 12.27
CA GLU A 212 -4.48 -6.20 12.47
C GLU A 212 -4.15 -5.64 13.87
N PRO A 213 -4.21 -6.48 14.92
CA PRO A 213 -4.04 -6.05 16.30
C PRO A 213 -2.67 -5.45 16.64
N ASP A 214 -1.64 -5.76 15.86
CA ASP A 214 -0.26 -5.27 15.98
C ASP A 214 0.03 -4.01 15.15
N ASN A 215 -1.00 -3.41 14.52
CA ASN A 215 -0.83 -2.19 13.75
C ASN A 215 -0.53 -0.97 14.64
N SER A 216 0.76 -0.68 14.82
CA SER A 216 1.24 0.45 15.64
C SER A 216 0.71 1.80 15.16
N ARG A 217 0.60 2.02 13.85
CA ARG A 217 0.13 3.30 13.29
C ARG A 217 -1.32 3.58 13.67
N ALA A 218 -2.19 2.56 13.58
CA ALA A 218 -3.59 2.70 13.98
C ALA A 218 -3.71 3.01 15.48
N ARG A 219 -2.92 2.33 16.33
CA ARG A 219 -2.93 2.56 17.78
C ARG A 219 -2.43 3.95 18.15
N ILE A 220 -1.29 4.37 17.58
CA ILE A 220 -0.75 5.71 17.83
C ILE A 220 -1.75 6.79 17.41
N ALA A 221 -2.35 6.67 16.23
CA ALA A 221 -3.34 7.62 15.75
C ALA A 221 -4.59 7.66 16.65
N LEU A 222 -5.05 6.51 17.12
CA LEU A 222 -6.16 6.41 18.08
C LEU A 222 -5.82 7.08 19.41
N ILE A 223 -4.64 6.82 19.96
CA ILE A 223 -4.16 7.45 21.20
C ILE A 223 -4.10 8.97 21.04
N GLN A 224 -3.48 9.47 19.97
CA GLN A 224 -3.37 10.91 19.69
C GLN A 224 -4.75 11.59 19.59
N ASN A 225 -5.73 10.94 18.96
CA ASN A 225 -7.09 11.48 18.88
C ASN A 225 -7.79 11.54 20.24
N ILE A 226 -7.50 10.62 21.15
CA ILE A 226 -8.10 10.53 22.48
C ILE A 226 -7.37 11.45 23.45
N TRP A 227 -6.08 11.71 23.26
CA TRP A 227 -5.23 12.48 24.16
C TRP A 227 -5.84 13.83 24.55
N ASP A 228 -6.39 14.56 23.58
CA ASP A 228 -7.02 15.85 23.81
C ASP A 228 -8.27 15.78 24.70
N THR A 229 -8.86 14.62 24.86
CA THR A 229 -10.04 14.41 25.73
C THR A 229 -9.68 14.18 27.18
N GLN A 230 -8.38 14.02 27.48
CA GLN A 230 -7.83 13.69 28.80
C GLN A 230 -8.38 12.39 29.41
N ASP A 231 -8.89 11.49 28.57
CA ASP A 231 -9.31 10.15 28.99
C ASP A 231 -8.09 9.23 29.11
N TYR A 232 -7.29 9.49 30.15
CA TYR A 232 -6.05 8.78 30.40
C TYR A 232 -6.25 7.29 30.71
N ASP A 233 -7.40 6.92 31.27
CA ASP A 233 -7.73 5.51 31.49
C ASP A 233 -7.87 4.77 30.16
N LYS A 234 -8.52 5.40 29.16
CA LYS A 234 -8.64 4.83 27.83
C LYS A 234 -7.28 4.76 27.12
N VAL A 235 -6.43 5.78 27.27
CA VAL A 235 -5.05 5.74 26.73
C VAL A 235 -4.28 4.56 27.29
N ILE A 236 -4.27 4.38 28.62
CA ILE A 236 -3.59 3.26 29.29
C ILE A 236 -4.15 1.90 28.78
N ALA A 237 -5.47 1.79 28.65
CA ALA A 237 -6.12 0.56 28.16
C ALA A 237 -5.72 0.21 26.72
N ILE A 238 -5.46 1.20 25.87
CA ILE A 238 -4.99 1.01 24.50
C ILE A 238 -3.49 0.67 24.46
N CYS A 239 -2.67 1.30 25.33
CA CYS A 239 -1.23 1.08 25.35
C CYS A 239 -0.85 -0.31 25.87
N ARG A 240 -1.56 -0.87 26.83
CA ARG A 240 -1.25 -2.19 27.42
C ARG A 240 -1.10 -3.28 26.36
N PRO A 241 -2.12 -3.61 25.55
CA PRO A 241 -1.98 -4.62 24.50
C PRO A 241 -1.00 -4.16 23.39
N ALA A 242 -0.85 -2.86 23.17
CA ALA A 242 0.11 -2.34 22.21
C ALA A 242 1.56 -2.71 22.54
N ILE A 243 1.93 -2.60 23.82
CA ILE A 243 3.25 -3.01 24.34
C ILE A 243 3.46 -4.52 24.22
N GLU A 244 2.41 -5.32 24.37
CA GLU A 244 2.50 -6.77 24.22
C GLU A 244 2.74 -7.17 22.75
N TYR A 245 2.07 -6.51 21.80
CA TYR A 245 2.23 -6.76 20.36
C TYR A 245 3.53 -6.18 19.80
N ASN A 246 3.92 -5.00 20.27
CA ASN A 246 5.07 -4.23 19.74
C ASN A 246 5.95 -3.76 20.93
N PRO A 247 6.67 -4.66 21.59
CA PRO A 247 7.42 -4.34 22.82
C PRO A 247 8.60 -3.39 22.59
N ASP A 248 9.06 -3.23 21.36
CA ASP A 248 10.15 -2.33 20.97
C ASP A 248 9.66 -0.95 20.46
N GLU A 249 8.33 -0.73 20.39
CA GLU A 249 7.76 0.57 20.02
C GLU A 249 7.69 1.51 21.24
N MET A 250 8.68 2.38 21.34
CA MET A 250 8.84 3.29 22.48
C MET A 250 7.67 4.24 22.71
N ALA A 251 6.94 4.60 21.64
CA ALA A 251 5.80 5.50 21.71
C ALA A 251 4.71 4.99 22.69
N PHE A 252 4.51 3.69 22.79
CA PHE A 252 3.49 3.14 23.68
C PHE A 252 3.86 3.26 25.16
N TYR A 253 5.15 3.10 25.51
CA TYR A 253 5.62 3.36 26.87
C TYR A 253 5.53 4.85 27.20
N TYR A 254 5.85 5.71 26.24
CA TYR A 254 5.73 7.16 26.40
C TYR A 254 4.28 7.56 26.72
N PHE A 255 3.33 7.19 25.86
CA PHE A 255 1.92 7.55 26.07
C PHE A 255 1.34 6.93 27.34
N GLN A 256 1.69 5.68 27.67
CA GLN A 256 1.21 5.04 28.89
C GLN A 256 1.79 5.72 30.13
N GLY A 257 3.10 5.95 30.15
CA GLY A 257 3.78 6.60 31.29
C GLY A 257 3.25 8.03 31.51
N MET A 258 3.08 8.81 30.43
CA MET A 258 2.50 10.14 30.48
C MET A 258 1.05 10.11 31.00
N ALA A 259 0.23 9.19 30.53
CA ALA A 259 -1.15 9.07 31.01
C ALA A 259 -1.21 8.72 32.50
N GLN A 260 -0.31 7.84 32.99
CA GLN A 260 -0.17 7.50 34.41
C GLN A 260 0.30 8.72 35.22
N PHE A 261 1.26 9.47 34.71
CA PHE A 261 1.76 10.69 35.36
C PHE A 261 0.65 11.74 35.50
N HIS A 262 -0.12 11.99 34.44
CA HIS A 262 -1.28 12.91 34.49
C HIS A 262 -2.38 12.43 35.46
N LYS A 263 -2.45 11.15 35.74
CA LYS A 263 -3.33 10.59 36.78
C LYS A 263 -2.74 10.67 38.20
N HIS A 264 -1.59 11.30 38.36
CA HIS A 264 -0.83 11.36 39.63
C HIS A 264 -0.39 9.99 40.15
N ASP A 265 -0.27 8.99 39.26
CA ASP A 265 0.31 7.69 39.56
C ASP A 265 1.79 7.65 39.17
N GLY A 266 2.62 8.37 39.93
CA GLY A 266 4.04 8.50 39.64
C GLY A 266 4.80 7.18 39.72
N ASP A 267 4.37 6.23 40.56
CA ASP A 267 5.01 4.92 40.68
C ASP A 267 4.79 4.08 39.45
N ALA A 268 3.57 3.98 38.99
CA ALA A 268 3.25 3.28 37.73
C ALA A 268 3.93 3.93 36.52
N ALA A 269 3.97 5.27 36.47
CA ALA A 269 4.65 6.01 35.40
C ALA A 269 6.15 5.68 35.36
N LEU A 270 6.85 5.74 36.51
CA LEU A 270 8.27 5.38 36.61
C LEU A 270 8.54 3.93 36.16
N GLU A 271 7.68 2.99 36.56
CA GLU A 271 7.82 1.59 36.13
C GLU A 271 7.70 1.47 34.60
N THR A 272 6.71 2.17 34.03
CA THR A 272 6.47 2.17 32.58
C THR A 272 7.66 2.79 31.81
N PHE A 273 8.14 3.95 32.24
CA PHE A 273 9.31 4.59 31.61
C PHE A 273 10.58 3.76 31.73
N ARG A 274 10.84 3.11 32.90
CA ARG A 274 11.98 2.19 33.03
C ARG A 274 11.91 1.01 32.06
N LYS A 275 10.71 0.46 31.83
CA LYS A 275 10.52 -0.58 30.81
C LYS A 275 10.82 -0.06 29.42
N GLY A 276 10.37 1.15 29.09
CA GLY A 276 10.66 1.81 27.82
C GLY A 276 12.15 2.09 27.63
N VAL A 277 12.84 2.58 28.67
CA VAL A 277 14.31 2.76 28.63
C VAL A 277 15.03 1.44 28.33
N GLY A 278 14.52 0.32 28.84
CA GLY A 278 15.05 -1.02 28.55
C GLY A 278 14.93 -1.44 27.08
N GLN A 279 14.15 -0.73 26.28
CA GLN A 279 13.98 -0.97 24.83
C GLN A 279 14.82 -0.04 23.95
N ILE A 280 15.60 0.87 24.53
CA ILE A 280 16.44 1.82 23.79
C ILE A 280 17.45 1.04 22.94
N LYS A 281 17.51 1.38 21.66
CA LYS A 281 18.45 0.85 20.68
C LYS A 281 19.36 1.98 20.18
N PRO A 282 20.50 1.68 19.53
CA PRO A 282 21.40 2.70 18.99
C PRO A 282 20.76 3.66 17.97
N ASP A 283 19.69 3.25 17.33
CA ASP A 283 18.90 3.98 16.35
C ASP A 283 17.60 4.58 16.90
N SER A 284 17.38 4.48 18.21
CA SER A 284 16.22 5.10 18.87
C SER A 284 16.29 6.63 18.75
N ASP A 285 15.11 7.27 18.62
CA ASP A 285 15.00 8.73 18.53
C ASP A 285 15.55 9.39 19.81
N PRO A 286 16.62 10.20 19.71
CA PRO A 286 17.22 10.85 20.88
C PRO A 286 16.25 11.79 21.62
N GLY A 287 15.26 12.36 20.92
CA GLY A 287 14.25 13.23 21.51
C GLY A 287 13.35 12.43 22.47
N ILE A 288 12.84 11.28 22.02
CA ILE A 288 12.02 10.39 22.85
C ILE A 288 12.80 9.86 24.04
N VAL A 289 14.07 9.49 23.84
CA VAL A 289 14.96 9.03 24.92
C VAL A 289 15.15 10.13 25.97
N SER A 290 15.45 11.36 25.54
CA SER A 290 15.59 12.52 26.42
C SER A 290 14.30 12.82 27.19
N ASP A 291 13.14 12.75 26.53
CA ASP A 291 11.84 12.94 27.19
C ASP A 291 11.60 11.89 28.27
N PHE A 292 11.96 10.63 28.05
CA PHE A 292 11.81 9.59 29.05
C PHE A 292 12.61 9.91 30.32
N TYR A 293 13.89 10.26 30.16
CA TYR A 293 14.75 10.58 31.30
C TYR A 293 14.34 11.88 31.96
N GLY A 294 13.94 12.90 31.23
CA GLY A 294 13.44 14.16 31.76
C GLY A 294 12.20 13.97 32.64
N ILE A 295 11.19 13.24 32.14
CA ILE A 295 9.95 12.98 32.87
C ILE A 295 10.22 12.10 34.12
N MET A 296 11.10 11.08 33.98
CA MET A 296 11.51 10.27 35.12
C MET A 296 12.18 11.14 36.20
N GLY A 297 13.03 12.09 35.78
CA GLY A 297 13.64 13.07 36.70
C GLY A 297 12.61 13.92 37.41
N ASP A 298 11.60 14.44 36.72
CA ASP A 298 10.51 15.23 37.30
C ASP A 298 9.73 14.42 38.36
N ILE A 299 9.34 13.19 38.03
CA ILE A 299 8.62 12.31 38.96
C ILE A 299 9.46 12.02 40.19
N LEU A 300 10.76 11.71 40.01
CA LEU A 300 11.66 11.42 41.12
C LEU A 300 11.87 12.65 42.02
N HIS A 301 11.95 13.84 41.42
CA HIS A 301 12.05 15.09 42.17
C HIS A 301 10.77 15.37 42.99
N GLU A 302 9.60 15.22 42.42
CA GLU A 302 8.33 15.34 43.15
C GLU A 302 8.23 14.38 44.35
N LYS A 303 8.85 13.19 44.23
CA LYS A 303 8.93 12.20 45.32
C LYS A 303 10.02 12.51 46.33
N GLY A 304 10.79 13.59 46.18
CA GLY A 304 11.89 13.97 47.07
C GLY A 304 13.16 13.11 46.88
N LEU A 305 13.22 12.30 45.83
CA LEU A 305 14.37 11.44 45.47
C LEU A 305 15.38 12.21 44.60
N ASN A 306 15.89 13.33 45.18
CA ASN A 306 16.67 14.32 44.42
C ASN A 306 17.95 13.75 43.81
N LYS A 307 18.60 12.77 44.43
CA LYS A 307 19.82 12.14 43.90
C LYS A 307 19.51 11.33 42.63
N GLU A 308 18.44 10.57 42.65
CA GLU A 308 17.99 9.75 41.51
C GLU A 308 17.43 10.62 40.38
N ALA A 309 16.72 11.72 40.78
CA ALA A 309 16.24 12.72 39.82
C ALA A 309 17.41 13.34 39.02
N PHE A 310 18.48 13.74 39.72
CA PHE A 310 19.65 14.29 39.08
C PHE A 310 20.32 13.29 38.11
N GLN A 311 20.42 12.03 38.53
CA GLN A 311 20.93 10.97 37.64
C GLN A 311 20.09 10.76 36.41
N ALA A 312 18.76 10.88 36.51
CA ALA A 312 17.86 10.77 35.33
C ALA A 312 18.06 11.94 34.36
N TYR A 313 18.21 13.18 34.87
CA TYR A 313 18.45 14.34 33.98
C TYR A 313 19.82 14.34 33.30
N ASP A 314 20.81 13.62 33.86
CA ASP A 314 22.18 13.54 33.33
C ASP A 314 22.38 12.35 32.35
N SER A 315 21.30 11.58 32.11
CA SER A 315 21.32 10.38 31.25
C SER A 315 20.82 10.68 29.86
#